data_9acca2d18d99cd07296d351725ffd190
#
_entry.id   9acca2d18d99cd07296d351725ffd190
#
_cell.length_a   1.000
_cell.length_b   1.000
_cell.length_c   1.000
_cell.angle_alpha   90.00
_cell.angle_beta   90.00
_cell.angle_gamma   90.00
#
_symmetry.space_group_name_H-M   'P 1'
#
loop_
_entity.id
_entity.type
_entity.pdbx_description
1 polymer ?
#
loop_
_entity_poly.entity_id
_entity_poly.type
_entity_poly.pdbx_seq_one_letter_code
_entity_poly.pdbx_strand_id
1 'polypeptide(L)'
;MFGFAGGVFAEPKFKPIFAGKNLSGWEVPKGNDKAGWYKAVNGVLKIQNGPNKKGSILWTKKKYRNFVMEFDFRFGKGTVDSGVHLRNKDQIQIGISGSLKRDMTCSPYIPGKGYPVEAENIKKLLKANDWNTMRIQAVGKEYTVWLQGEKVMTYKSDSAIDEGPVGIQLHGNRILAIDYRNLKLAELR
;
A
#
# COMPACT_ATOMS: atom_id res chain seq x y z
N MET A 1 -42.95 1.90 1.04
CA MET A 1 -42.03 2.62 1.92
C MET A 1 -41.14 1.56 2.57
N PHE A 2 -39.98 1.24 1.92
CA PHE A 2 -39.04 0.24 2.43
C PHE A 2 -37.89 0.99 3.08
N GLY A 3 -37.84 0.94 4.41
CA GLY A 3 -36.74 1.50 5.19
C GLY A 3 -35.49 0.67 5.03
N PHE A 4 -34.45 1.22 4.44
CA PHE A 4 -33.10 0.69 4.51
C PHE A 4 -32.59 0.85 5.95
N ALA A 5 -32.51 -0.24 6.69
CA ALA A 5 -31.79 -0.29 7.94
C ALA A 5 -30.29 -0.16 7.64
N GLY A 6 -29.80 1.05 7.57
CA GLY A 6 -28.38 1.35 7.51
C GLY A 6 -27.74 1.02 8.85
N GLY A 7 -27.08 -0.12 8.95
CA GLY A 7 -26.25 -0.43 10.11
C GLY A 7 -25.18 0.66 10.27
N VAL A 8 -25.22 1.41 11.36
CA VAL A 8 -24.17 2.36 11.74
C VAL A 8 -22.96 1.53 12.15
N PHE A 9 -22.08 1.21 11.17
CA PHE A 9 -20.79 0.65 11.51
C PHE A 9 -19.99 1.75 12.21
N ALA A 10 -19.55 1.48 13.43
CA ALA A 10 -18.69 2.41 14.16
C ALA A 10 -17.45 2.76 13.30
N GLU A 11 -17.12 4.05 13.25
CA GLU A 11 -15.92 4.52 12.54
C GLU A 11 -14.68 3.71 12.96
N PRO A 12 -13.83 3.25 12.01
CA PRO A 12 -12.65 2.47 12.33
C PRO A 12 -11.71 3.24 13.25
N LYS A 13 -11.30 2.64 14.36
CA LYS A 13 -10.36 3.26 15.31
C LYS A 13 -8.92 3.13 14.78
N PHE A 14 -8.52 4.04 13.95
CA PHE A 14 -7.17 4.09 13.38
C PHE A 14 -6.10 4.33 14.43
N LYS A 15 -5.01 3.55 14.34
CA LYS A 15 -3.76 3.75 15.10
C LYS A 15 -2.61 3.94 14.12
N PRO A 16 -1.67 4.89 14.38
CA PRO A 16 -0.48 5.00 13.56
C PRO A 16 0.32 3.70 13.57
N ILE A 17 0.73 3.23 12.40
CA ILE A 17 1.68 2.12 12.23
C ILE A 17 3.08 2.62 11.84
N PHE A 18 3.22 3.93 11.60
CA PHE A 18 4.47 4.66 11.41
C PHE A 18 4.43 5.95 12.22
N ALA A 19 5.30 6.04 13.23
CA ALA A 19 5.33 7.17 14.15
C ALA A 19 6.09 8.40 13.61
N GLY A 20 6.63 8.32 12.40
CA GLY A 20 7.33 9.42 11.72
C GLY A 20 8.77 9.68 12.19
N LYS A 21 9.20 9.11 13.30
CA LYS A 21 10.54 9.35 13.90
C LYS A 21 11.58 8.30 13.51
N ASN A 22 11.17 7.05 13.38
CA ASN A 22 12.02 5.91 13.07
C ASN A 22 11.20 4.76 12.49
N LEU A 23 11.85 3.64 12.19
CA LEU A 23 11.22 2.43 11.66
C LEU A 23 10.84 1.41 12.75
N SER A 24 10.62 1.86 13.99
CA SER A 24 10.12 1.00 15.07
C SER A 24 8.76 0.42 14.69
N GLY A 25 8.55 -0.87 14.93
CA GLY A 25 7.34 -1.59 14.48
C GLY A 25 7.45 -2.22 13.08
N TRP A 26 8.59 -1.99 12.38
CA TRP A 26 8.86 -2.55 11.06
C TRP A 26 10.07 -3.50 11.09
N GLU A 27 10.05 -4.52 10.23
CA GLU A 27 11.18 -5.41 9.95
C GLU A 27 12.03 -4.77 8.86
N VAL A 28 13.07 -4.04 9.30
CA VAL A 28 13.94 -3.31 8.38
C VAL A 28 14.84 -4.29 7.63
N PRO A 29 14.86 -4.30 6.29
CA PRO A 29 15.70 -5.20 5.51
C PRO A 29 17.18 -5.06 5.87
N LYS A 30 17.89 -6.19 5.96
CA LYS A 30 19.35 -6.22 6.21
C LYS A 30 20.10 -5.39 5.17
N GLY A 31 20.96 -4.49 5.63
CA GLY A 31 21.74 -3.59 4.78
C GLY A 31 21.07 -2.25 4.49
N ASN A 32 19.88 -2.00 5.04
CA ASN A 32 19.19 -0.72 4.90
C ASN A 32 20.00 0.49 5.40
N ASP A 33 20.78 0.30 6.45
CA ASP A 33 21.68 1.30 7.04
C ASP A 33 22.68 1.85 6.00
N LYS A 34 23.24 0.97 5.18
CA LYS A 34 24.19 1.32 4.09
C LYS A 34 23.48 1.74 2.80
N ALA A 35 22.40 1.06 2.44
CA ALA A 35 21.70 1.28 1.18
C ALA A 35 20.72 2.46 1.23
N GLY A 36 20.19 2.77 2.41
CA GLY A 36 19.25 3.87 2.59
C GLY A 36 17.91 3.70 1.90
N TRP A 37 17.45 2.46 1.72
CA TRP A 37 16.19 2.16 1.04
C TRP A 37 14.97 2.75 1.72
N TYR A 38 14.93 2.68 3.06
CA TYR A 38 13.82 3.18 3.89
C TYR A 38 14.37 4.10 4.97
N LYS A 39 13.86 5.32 5.03
CA LYS A 39 14.26 6.33 6.03
C LYS A 39 13.04 7.04 6.58
N ALA A 40 13.01 7.23 7.90
CA ALA A 40 12.07 8.14 8.55
C ALA A 40 12.70 9.54 8.61
N VAL A 41 12.06 10.52 7.97
CA VAL A 41 12.55 11.91 7.92
C VAL A 41 11.37 12.86 8.10
N ASN A 42 11.32 13.58 9.19
CA ASN A 42 10.31 14.62 9.45
C ASN A 42 8.86 14.15 9.23
N GLY A 43 8.49 13.00 9.79
CA GLY A 43 7.14 12.45 9.66
C GLY A 43 6.87 11.69 8.35
N VAL A 44 7.84 11.66 7.43
CA VAL A 44 7.74 11.00 6.13
C VAL A 44 8.58 9.73 6.11
N LEU A 45 8.01 8.64 5.66
CA LEU A 45 8.72 7.43 5.28
C LEU A 45 9.19 7.60 3.85
N LYS A 46 10.47 7.89 3.66
CA LYS A 46 11.11 8.02 2.35
C LYS A 46 11.62 6.67 1.89
N ILE A 47 11.27 6.29 0.68
CA ILE A 47 11.66 5.02 0.06
C ILE A 47 12.34 5.31 -1.26
N GLN A 48 13.53 4.74 -1.46
CA GLN A 48 14.28 4.91 -2.71
C GLN A 48 15.22 3.73 -2.96
N ASN A 49 15.50 3.45 -4.24
CA ASN A 49 16.53 2.48 -4.55
C ASN A 49 17.91 2.98 -4.07
N GLY A 50 18.61 2.06 -3.45
CA GLY A 50 20.01 2.23 -3.11
C GLY A 50 20.94 1.82 -4.27
N PRO A 51 22.24 1.61 -3.95
CA PRO A 51 23.20 1.06 -4.88
C PRO A 51 22.70 -0.23 -5.53
N ASN A 52 23.04 -0.42 -6.81
CA ASN A 52 22.65 -1.60 -7.60
C ASN A 52 21.15 -1.80 -7.82
N LYS A 53 20.31 -0.77 -7.55
CA LYS A 53 18.84 -0.81 -7.77
C LYS A 53 18.18 -2.05 -7.18
N LYS A 54 18.66 -2.53 -6.03
CA LYS A 54 18.12 -3.70 -5.36
C LYS A 54 16.73 -3.37 -4.78
N GLY A 55 15.79 -4.28 -4.99
CA GLY A 55 14.45 -4.19 -4.39
C GLY A 55 14.40 -4.83 -3.01
N SER A 56 13.39 -4.45 -2.24
CA SER A 56 13.09 -5.04 -0.92
C SER A 56 11.67 -4.71 -0.50
N ILE A 57 11.22 -5.29 0.62
CA ILE A 57 9.92 -4.99 1.21
C ILE A 57 10.14 -4.64 2.68
N LEU A 58 9.52 -3.56 3.13
CA LEU A 58 9.48 -3.16 4.52
C LEU A 58 8.20 -3.74 5.14
N TRP A 59 8.33 -4.77 5.94
CA TRP A 59 7.21 -5.46 6.56
C TRP A 59 6.89 -4.90 7.95
N THR A 60 5.60 -4.86 8.34
CA THR A 60 5.24 -4.65 9.75
C THR A 60 5.64 -5.87 10.59
N LYS A 61 6.14 -5.65 11.81
CA LYS A 61 6.37 -6.75 12.77
C LYS A 61 5.07 -7.39 13.22
N LYS A 62 4.01 -6.58 13.35
CA LYS A 62 2.67 -7.05 13.68
C LYS A 62 2.01 -7.65 12.44
N LYS A 63 1.27 -8.74 12.65
CA LYS A 63 0.37 -9.37 11.68
C LYS A 63 -1.06 -8.87 11.88
N TYR A 64 -1.85 -8.89 10.83
CA TYR A 64 -3.23 -8.42 10.80
C TYR A 64 -4.11 -9.42 10.06
N ARG A 65 -5.34 -9.60 10.56
CA ARG A 65 -6.35 -10.46 9.92
C ARG A 65 -7.27 -9.62 9.03
N ASN A 66 -8.27 -8.99 9.62
CA ASN A 66 -9.14 -8.03 8.93
C ASN A 66 -8.72 -6.63 9.33
N PHE A 67 -8.55 -5.76 8.37
CA PHE A 67 -8.10 -4.39 8.65
C PHE A 67 -8.54 -3.41 7.57
N VAL A 68 -8.54 -2.14 7.94
CA VAL A 68 -8.51 -1.02 7.03
C VAL A 68 -7.24 -0.21 7.30
N MET A 69 -6.49 0.09 6.25
CA MET A 69 -5.29 0.92 6.28
C MET A 69 -5.51 2.18 5.48
N GLU A 70 -5.00 3.31 5.95
CA GLU A 70 -5.02 4.59 5.23
C GLU A 70 -3.65 5.26 5.32
N PHE A 71 -3.23 5.86 4.23
CA PHE A 71 -1.96 6.57 4.14
C PHE A 71 -1.97 7.57 3.00
N ASP A 72 -1.08 8.55 3.06
CA ASP A 72 -0.76 9.38 1.93
C ASP A 72 0.52 8.90 1.26
N PHE A 73 0.56 8.94 -0.09
CA PHE A 73 1.77 8.69 -0.87
C PHE A 73 2.00 9.80 -1.88
N ARG A 74 3.26 9.99 -2.27
CA ARG A 74 3.67 10.93 -3.30
C ARG A 74 4.79 10.33 -4.13
N PHE A 75 4.65 10.41 -5.44
CA PHE A 75 5.70 9.99 -6.35
C PHE A 75 6.93 10.88 -6.21
N GLY A 76 8.09 10.26 -6.20
CA GLY A 76 9.38 10.92 -6.19
C GLY A 76 10.13 10.71 -7.51
N LYS A 77 11.45 10.57 -7.43
CA LYS A 77 12.33 10.47 -8.59
C LYS A 77 12.13 9.14 -9.35
N GLY A 78 12.19 9.20 -10.66
CA GLY A 78 12.23 8.05 -11.57
C GLY A 78 10.87 7.43 -11.86
N THR A 79 10.85 6.17 -12.28
CA THR A 79 9.62 5.44 -12.59
C THR A 79 9.19 4.64 -11.37
N VAL A 80 8.17 5.12 -10.68
CA VAL A 80 7.66 4.46 -9.48
C VAL A 80 6.96 3.16 -9.86
N ASP A 81 7.42 2.08 -9.26
CA ASP A 81 6.81 0.75 -9.24
C ASP A 81 6.91 0.28 -7.80
N SER A 82 5.83 0.40 -7.09
CA SER A 82 5.71 0.14 -5.67
C SER A 82 4.36 -0.48 -5.37
N GLY A 83 4.05 -0.68 -4.11
CA GLY A 83 2.76 -1.17 -3.69
C GLY A 83 2.73 -1.59 -2.23
N VAL A 84 1.52 -1.91 -1.78
CA VAL A 84 1.27 -2.39 -0.42
C VAL A 84 0.89 -3.86 -0.48
N HIS A 85 1.73 -4.73 0.08
CA HIS A 85 1.43 -6.15 0.25
C HIS A 85 0.43 -6.36 1.37
N LEU A 86 -0.54 -7.22 1.11
CA LEU A 86 -1.62 -7.56 2.03
C LEU A 86 -1.40 -8.98 2.57
N ARG A 87 -1.08 -9.09 3.87
CA ARG A 87 -0.88 -10.38 4.54
C ARG A 87 0.17 -11.28 3.86
N ASN A 88 1.20 -10.67 3.23
CA ASN A 88 2.37 -11.35 2.65
C ASN A 88 2.27 -11.83 1.18
N LYS A 89 1.12 -11.86 0.52
CA LYS A 89 1.03 -12.38 -0.86
C LYS A 89 0.55 -11.35 -1.86
N ASP A 90 -0.69 -10.98 -1.75
CA ASP A 90 -1.33 -10.09 -2.69
C ASP A 90 -0.87 -8.65 -2.46
N GLN A 91 -0.86 -7.85 -3.51
CA GLN A 91 -0.37 -6.48 -3.45
C GLN A 91 -1.39 -5.54 -4.09
N ILE A 92 -1.58 -4.36 -3.53
CA ILE A 92 -2.20 -3.22 -4.21
C ILE A 92 -1.09 -2.39 -4.81
N GLN A 93 -1.09 -2.27 -6.12
CA GLN A 93 -0.06 -1.56 -6.89
C GLN A 93 -0.11 -0.05 -6.66
N ILE A 94 1.05 0.60 -6.72
CA ILE A 94 1.22 2.05 -6.76
C ILE A 94 2.23 2.37 -7.86
N GLY A 95 1.76 3.03 -8.93
CA GLY A 95 2.57 3.46 -10.06
C GLY A 95 2.62 2.45 -11.21
N ILE A 96 3.69 2.53 -11.98
CA ILE A 96 3.85 1.82 -13.26
C ILE A 96 4.19 0.35 -13.06
N SER A 97 3.33 -0.53 -13.54
CA SER A 97 3.61 -1.97 -13.55
C SER A 97 4.83 -2.30 -14.42
N GLY A 98 5.76 -3.07 -13.87
CA GLY A 98 6.93 -3.56 -14.58
C GLY A 98 6.61 -4.48 -15.75
N SER A 99 5.55 -5.26 -15.67
CA SER A 99 5.10 -6.19 -16.72
C SER A 99 4.23 -5.52 -17.78
N LEU A 100 3.26 -4.69 -17.36
CA LEU A 100 2.32 -4.05 -18.29
C LEU A 100 2.80 -2.72 -18.88
N LYS A 101 3.88 -2.13 -18.31
CA LYS A 101 4.47 -0.85 -18.74
C LYS A 101 3.51 0.35 -18.69
N ARG A 102 2.50 0.29 -17.82
CA ARG A 102 1.50 1.33 -17.63
C ARG A 102 1.11 1.46 -16.17
N ASP A 103 0.45 2.56 -15.83
CA ASP A 103 -0.03 2.80 -14.46
C ASP A 103 -1.11 1.78 -14.08
N MET A 104 -0.87 1.13 -12.95
CA MET A 104 -1.77 0.16 -12.34
C MET A 104 -2.10 0.53 -10.89
N THR A 105 -1.93 1.80 -10.52
CA THR A 105 -2.22 2.30 -9.17
C THR A 105 -3.62 1.87 -8.72
N CYS A 106 -3.73 1.42 -7.48
CA CYS A 106 -4.93 0.85 -6.84
C CYS A 106 -5.39 -0.52 -7.38
N SER A 107 -4.78 -1.05 -8.43
CA SER A 107 -5.13 -2.37 -8.96
C SER A 107 -4.46 -3.49 -8.15
N PRO A 108 -5.11 -4.64 -7.92
CA PRO A 108 -4.52 -5.75 -7.21
C PRO A 108 -3.56 -6.51 -8.12
N TYR A 109 -2.34 -6.75 -7.64
CA TYR A 109 -1.42 -7.71 -8.23
C TYR A 109 -1.46 -9.01 -7.43
N ILE A 110 -1.81 -10.11 -8.10
CA ILE A 110 -1.95 -11.43 -7.49
C ILE A 110 -0.85 -12.34 -8.05
N PRO A 111 0.03 -12.90 -7.21
CA PRO A 111 1.07 -13.81 -7.67
C PRO A 111 0.50 -14.97 -8.51
N GLY A 112 1.05 -15.17 -9.71
CA GLY A 112 0.60 -16.18 -10.67
C GLY A 112 -0.60 -15.78 -11.54
N LYS A 113 -1.34 -14.71 -11.19
CA LYS A 113 -2.48 -14.20 -12.00
C LYS A 113 -2.20 -12.83 -12.62
N GLY A 114 -1.24 -12.06 -12.09
CA GLY A 114 -1.00 -10.67 -12.51
C GLY A 114 -2.07 -9.72 -11.97
N TYR A 115 -2.67 -8.92 -12.85
CA TYR A 115 -3.71 -7.93 -12.53
C TYR A 115 -5.09 -8.43 -13.00
N PRO A 116 -5.85 -9.15 -12.14
CA PRO A 116 -7.14 -9.74 -12.54
C PRO A 116 -8.24 -8.70 -12.75
N VAL A 117 -8.10 -7.52 -12.18
CA VAL A 117 -9.00 -6.37 -12.34
C VAL A 117 -8.18 -5.09 -12.32
N GLU A 118 -8.65 -4.05 -13.01
CA GLU A 118 -8.06 -2.72 -12.97
C GLU A 118 -8.92 -1.79 -12.14
N ALA A 119 -8.26 -0.88 -11.41
CA ALA A 119 -8.94 0.17 -10.69
C ALA A 119 -9.48 1.23 -11.66
N GLU A 120 -10.66 1.74 -11.36
CA GLU A 120 -11.36 2.72 -12.17
C GLU A 120 -11.01 4.17 -11.78
N ASN A 121 -11.24 5.11 -12.65
CA ASN A 121 -11.11 6.56 -12.42
C ASN A 121 -9.70 7.06 -12.01
N ILE A 122 -8.67 6.23 -12.11
CA ILE A 122 -7.33 6.57 -11.62
C ILE A 122 -6.78 7.83 -12.29
N LYS A 123 -6.91 7.97 -13.60
CA LYS A 123 -6.44 9.16 -14.35
C LYS A 123 -7.04 10.47 -13.84
N LYS A 124 -8.29 10.43 -13.35
CA LYS A 124 -9.02 11.60 -12.83
C LYS A 124 -8.58 11.94 -11.40
N LEU A 125 -8.30 10.93 -10.58
CA LEU A 125 -8.11 11.08 -9.15
C LEU A 125 -6.63 11.22 -8.75
N LEU A 126 -5.72 10.58 -9.50
CA LEU A 126 -4.30 10.52 -9.17
C LEU A 126 -3.61 11.86 -9.44
N LYS A 127 -2.99 12.41 -8.41
CA LYS A 127 -2.19 13.63 -8.47
C LYS A 127 -0.72 13.26 -8.66
N ALA A 128 -0.20 13.40 -9.86
CA ALA A 128 1.16 12.96 -10.20
C ALA A 128 2.27 13.65 -9.39
N ASN A 129 2.07 14.95 -9.04
CA ASN A 129 3.09 15.78 -8.39
C ASN A 129 2.72 16.19 -6.96
N ASP A 130 1.71 15.56 -6.36
CA ASP A 130 1.22 15.92 -5.03
C ASP A 130 0.88 14.67 -4.22
N TRP A 131 0.50 14.86 -2.95
CA TRP A 131 0.07 13.81 -2.07
C TRP A 131 -1.28 13.21 -2.50
N ASN A 132 -1.34 11.90 -2.49
CA ASN A 132 -2.52 11.10 -2.78
C ASN A 132 -2.91 10.31 -1.54
N THR A 133 -4.16 10.37 -1.13
CA THR A 133 -4.67 9.55 -0.02
C THR A 133 -5.26 8.26 -0.56
N MET A 134 -4.70 7.14 -0.12
CA MET A 134 -5.20 5.80 -0.42
C MET A 134 -5.72 5.13 0.85
N ARG A 135 -6.88 4.49 0.73
CA ARG A 135 -7.42 3.60 1.76
C ARG A 135 -7.54 2.20 1.16
N ILE A 136 -7.11 1.20 1.91
CA ILE A 136 -7.17 -0.22 1.55
C ILE A 136 -7.88 -0.95 2.68
N GLN A 137 -8.95 -1.66 2.37
CA GLN A 137 -9.62 -2.58 3.29
C GLN A 137 -9.36 -4.01 2.84
N ALA A 138 -9.02 -4.88 3.80
CA ALA A 138 -8.86 -6.32 3.60
C ALA A 138 -9.71 -7.05 4.65
N VAL A 139 -10.80 -7.66 4.21
CA VAL A 139 -11.73 -8.44 5.05
C VAL A 139 -11.93 -9.82 4.44
N GLY A 140 -11.59 -10.85 5.18
CA GLY A 140 -11.56 -12.21 4.65
C GLY A 140 -10.73 -12.25 3.36
N LYS A 141 -11.32 -12.65 2.27
CA LYS A 141 -10.69 -12.71 0.95
C LYS A 141 -10.92 -11.48 0.08
N GLU A 142 -11.67 -10.49 0.57
CA GLU A 142 -12.04 -9.32 -0.22
C GLU A 142 -11.13 -8.13 0.08
N TYR A 143 -10.70 -7.46 -0.99
CA TYR A 143 -9.96 -6.19 -0.97
C TYR A 143 -10.81 -5.10 -1.58
N THR A 144 -10.91 -3.96 -0.90
CA THR A 144 -11.54 -2.75 -1.42
C THR A 144 -10.57 -1.59 -1.31
N VAL A 145 -10.45 -0.79 -2.37
CA VAL A 145 -9.51 0.34 -2.43
C VAL A 145 -10.24 1.62 -2.77
N TRP A 146 -9.87 2.68 -2.08
CA TRP A 146 -10.30 4.06 -2.35
C TRP A 146 -9.08 4.91 -2.65
N LEU A 147 -9.21 5.81 -3.61
CA LEU A 147 -8.25 6.87 -3.92
C LEU A 147 -8.94 8.21 -3.79
N GLN A 148 -8.38 9.14 -3.02
CA GLN A 148 -8.98 10.45 -2.73
C GLN A 148 -10.41 10.38 -2.18
N GLY A 149 -10.73 9.31 -1.43
CA GLY A 149 -12.06 9.06 -0.87
C GLY A 149 -13.05 8.37 -1.82
N GLU A 150 -12.77 8.28 -3.12
CA GLU A 150 -13.61 7.58 -4.10
C GLU A 150 -13.22 6.09 -4.15
N LYS A 151 -14.22 5.20 -4.10
CA LYS A 151 -13.99 3.76 -4.26
C LYS A 151 -13.66 3.44 -5.71
N VAL A 152 -12.48 2.87 -5.93
CA VAL A 152 -11.92 2.64 -7.28
C VAL A 152 -11.72 1.17 -7.61
N MET A 153 -11.76 0.26 -6.62
CA MET A 153 -11.55 -1.17 -6.86
C MET A 153 -12.17 -2.02 -5.75
N THR A 154 -12.73 -3.15 -6.14
CA THR A 154 -13.07 -4.28 -5.24
C THR A 154 -12.66 -5.57 -5.93
N TYR A 155 -12.00 -6.46 -5.19
CA TYR A 155 -11.55 -7.75 -5.71
C TYR A 155 -11.57 -8.82 -4.63
N LYS A 156 -12.07 -10.02 -4.97
CA LYS A 156 -12.04 -11.20 -4.11
C LYS A 156 -10.90 -12.12 -4.55
N SER A 157 -9.88 -12.27 -3.72
CA SER A 157 -8.70 -13.08 -4.02
C SER A 157 -8.79 -14.49 -3.42
N ASP A 158 -8.72 -15.51 -4.26
CA ASP A 158 -8.68 -16.91 -3.80
C ASP A 158 -7.35 -17.25 -3.11
N SER A 159 -6.27 -16.51 -3.43
CA SER A 159 -4.94 -16.69 -2.84
C SER A 159 -4.73 -15.90 -1.53
N ALA A 160 -5.72 -15.11 -1.10
CA ALA A 160 -5.61 -14.37 0.16
C ALA A 160 -5.42 -15.32 1.34
N ILE A 161 -4.45 -14.99 2.20
CA ILE A 161 -4.23 -15.67 3.48
C ILE A 161 -4.96 -14.93 4.60
N ASP A 162 -5.32 -15.67 5.66
CA ASP A 162 -6.17 -15.12 6.73
C ASP A 162 -5.47 -14.04 7.55
N GLU A 163 -4.17 -14.21 7.82
CA GLU A 163 -3.40 -13.32 8.67
C GLU A 163 -1.95 -13.20 8.20
N GLY A 164 -1.41 -12.00 8.28
CA GLY A 164 -0.02 -11.74 7.92
C GLY A 164 0.36 -10.26 8.06
N PRO A 165 1.64 -9.92 7.84
CA PRO A 165 2.11 -8.54 7.90
C PRO A 165 1.60 -7.72 6.72
N VAL A 166 1.61 -6.41 6.87
CA VAL A 166 1.50 -5.46 5.78
C VAL A 166 2.92 -5.07 5.33
N GLY A 167 3.15 -5.02 4.02
CA GLY A 167 4.46 -4.69 3.47
C GLY A 167 4.43 -3.52 2.50
N ILE A 168 5.45 -2.67 2.52
CA ILE A 168 5.62 -1.60 1.54
C ILE A 168 6.78 -1.98 0.61
N GLN A 169 6.48 -2.09 -0.67
CA GLN A 169 7.43 -2.57 -1.67
C GLN A 169 8.32 -1.44 -2.19
N LEU A 170 9.61 -1.74 -2.29
CA LEU A 170 10.58 -1.07 -3.15
C LEU A 170 10.95 -2.03 -4.28
N HIS A 171 10.41 -1.80 -5.48
CA HIS A 171 10.72 -2.68 -6.62
C HIS A 171 12.17 -2.49 -7.08
N GLY A 172 12.83 -3.60 -7.44
CA GLY A 172 14.21 -3.58 -7.93
C GLY A 172 14.36 -3.21 -9.41
N ASN A 173 15.62 -3.16 -9.87
CA ASN A 173 16.03 -3.02 -11.28
C ASN A 173 15.61 -1.71 -11.96
N ARG A 174 15.28 -0.67 -11.21
CA ARG A 174 14.92 0.65 -11.74
C ARG A 174 15.34 1.76 -10.78
N ILE A 175 15.30 3.00 -11.26
CA ILE A 175 15.44 4.18 -10.40
C ILE A 175 14.04 4.61 -10.01
N LEU A 176 13.76 4.60 -8.73
CA LEU A 176 12.50 5.07 -8.18
C LEU A 176 12.70 5.67 -6.78
N ALA A 177 11.84 6.63 -6.46
CA ALA A 177 11.59 7.07 -5.09
C ALA A 177 10.10 7.30 -4.89
N ILE A 178 9.62 7.03 -3.69
CA ILE A 178 8.24 7.28 -3.28
C ILE A 178 8.23 7.65 -1.80
N ASP A 179 7.45 8.64 -1.44
CA ASP A 179 7.25 9.09 -0.07
C ASP A 179 5.91 8.60 0.47
N TYR A 180 5.87 8.21 1.76
CA TYR A 180 4.63 7.90 2.47
C TYR A 180 4.56 8.71 3.77
N ARG A 181 3.35 9.09 4.19
CA ARG A 181 3.06 9.70 5.49
C ARG A 181 1.69 9.28 6.00
N ASN A 182 1.38 9.63 7.24
CA ASN A 182 0.07 9.37 7.86
C ASN A 182 -0.37 7.90 7.80
N LEU A 183 0.60 6.96 7.82
CA LEU A 183 0.30 5.54 7.76
C LEU A 183 -0.39 5.10 9.06
N LYS A 184 -1.65 4.76 8.95
CA LYS A 184 -2.49 4.32 10.06
C LYS A 184 -3.34 3.12 9.66
N LEU A 185 -3.66 2.28 10.63
CA LEU A 185 -4.42 1.06 10.42
C LEU A 185 -5.40 0.83 11.58
N ALA A 186 -6.60 0.36 11.26
CA ALA A 186 -7.58 -0.13 12.21
C ALA A 186 -7.86 -1.60 11.94
N GLU A 187 -7.79 -2.42 12.99
CA GLU A 187 -8.23 -3.82 12.92
C GLU A 187 -9.75 -3.88 12.96
N LEU A 188 -10.32 -4.69 12.09
CA LEU A 188 -11.76 -4.94 11.99
C LEU A 188 -12.08 -6.28 12.64
N ARG A 189 -13.21 -6.32 13.36
CA ARG A 189 -13.72 -7.54 14.02
C ARG A 189 -14.52 -8.39 13.05
#